data_bf9754f260ad6b63719e1a7a48f44210
#
_entry.id   bf9754f260ad6b63719e1a7a48f44210
#
_cell.length_a   1.000
_cell.length_b   1.000
_cell.length_c   1.000
_cell.angle_alpha   90.00
_cell.angle_beta   90.00
_cell.angle_gamma   90.00
#
_symmetry.space_group_name_H-M   'P 1'
#
loop_
_entity.id
_entity.type
_entity.pdbx_description
1 polymer ?
#
loop_
_entity_poly.entity_id
_entity_poly.type
_entity_poly.pdbx_seq_one_letter_code
_entity_poly.pdbx_strand_id
1 'polypeptide(L)'
;MVSTRKVHAAERPPFEVWLDSLSLSEETKEKLHHVSSIPERLLVGQEMVEILCQLNMDDVTLQAALVFPYCEQHALSENDIAQEFGEEIRDLVVGVRRMDAIKSLHARKISGSAFNEKSDEQHIDSIRRMLLAMVEDVRAVVIKMAERICALQQVKKADEETRVMVARECASIYAPLANRLGIGQLKWELEDLAFRY
;
A
#
# COMPACT_ATOMS: atom_id res chain seq x y z
N MET A 1 4.59 19.37 -1.18
CA MET A 1 5.45 18.77 -0.15
C MET A 1 4.55 18.01 0.81
N VAL A 2 4.46 16.69 0.64
CA VAL A 2 3.61 15.83 1.48
C VAL A 2 4.25 15.79 2.86
N SER A 3 3.66 16.46 3.84
CA SER A 3 4.15 16.41 5.23
C SER A 3 3.68 15.11 5.88
N THR A 4 4.47 14.06 5.75
CA THR A 4 4.26 12.83 6.52
C THR A 4 4.73 13.02 7.96
N ARG A 5 4.08 13.91 8.70
CA ARG A 5 4.27 13.95 10.15
C ARG A 5 3.65 12.71 10.75
N LYS A 6 4.49 11.75 11.12
CA LYS A 6 4.07 10.63 11.97
C LYS A 6 3.55 11.18 13.29
N VAL A 7 2.26 11.14 13.45
CA VAL A 7 1.64 11.20 14.78
C VAL A 7 1.86 9.82 15.40
N HIS A 8 2.55 9.75 16.55
CA HIS A 8 2.70 8.50 17.28
C HIS A 8 1.32 7.93 17.62
N ALA A 9 1.16 6.60 17.60
CA ALA A 9 -0.12 5.95 17.86
C ALA A 9 -0.79 6.40 19.19
N ALA A 10 0.02 6.80 20.18
CA ALA A 10 -0.43 7.35 21.45
C ALA A 10 -1.00 8.79 21.35
N GLU A 11 -0.79 9.49 20.24
CA GLU A 11 -1.18 10.88 20.03
C GLU A 11 -2.27 11.03 18.97
N ARG A 12 -2.73 9.93 18.39
CA ARG A 12 -3.81 10.01 17.39
C ARG A 12 -5.15 10.34 18.06
N PRO A 13 -5.91 11.26 17.49
CA PRO A 13 -7.26 11.54 17.98
C PRO A 13 -8.17 10.31 17.80
N PRO A 14 -9.30 10.24 18.49
CA PRO A 14 -10.34 9.26 18.21
C PRO A 14 -10.69 9.21 16.73
N PHE A 15 -11.10 8.04 16.23
CA PHE A 15 -11.36 7.81 14.80
C PHE A 15 -12.29 8.88 14.20
N GLU A 16 -13.35 9.23 14.90
CA GLU A 16 -14.32 10.25 14.45
C GLU A 16 -13.67 11.62 14.23
N VAL A 17 -12.85 12.05 15.19
CA VAL A 17 -12.14 13.34 15.10
C VAL A 17 -11.11 13.32 13.97
N TRP A 18 -10.44 12.19 13.77
CA TRP A 18 -9.53 12.00 12.64
C TRP A 18 -10.29 12.09 11.32
N LEU A 19 -11.41 11.38 11.19
CA LEU A 19 -12.25 11.36 9.99
C LEU A 19 -12.75 12.76 9.63
N ASP A 20 -13.23 13.52 10.62
CA ASP A 20 -13.67 14.89 10.44
C ASP A 20 -12.57 15.85 10.00
N SER A 21 -11.31 15.55 10.35
CA SER A 21 -10.15 16.35 9.96
C SER A 21 -9.75 16.17 8.49
N LEU A 22 -10.25 15.14 7.81
CA LEU A 22 -9.93 14.87 6.42
C LEU A 22 -10.72 15.80 5.48
N SER A 23 -10.05 16.29 4.43
CA SER A 23 -10.69 17.12 3.40
C SER A 23 -11.47 16.24 2.40
N LEU A 24 -12.52 15.58 2.89
CA LEU A 24 -13.39 14.67 2.13
C LEU A 24 -14.83 15.17 2.17
N SER A 25 -15.64 14.72 1.21
CA SER A 25 -17.09 14.95 1.24
C SER A 25 -17.73 14.22 2.42
N GLU A 26 -18.85 14.73 2.92
CA GLU A 26 -19.59 14.08 4.00
C GLU A 26 -20.05 12.65 3.61
N GLU A 27 -20.42 12.45 2.35
CA GLU A 27 -20.78 11.13 1.83
C GLU A 27 -19.62 10.15 1.93
N THR A 28 -18.38 10.57 1.57
CA THR A 28 -17.18 9.74 1.68
C THR A 28 -16.86 9.45 3.14
N LYS A 29 -17.01 10.42 4.03
CA LYS A 29 -16.81 10.23 5.47
C LYS A 29 -17.80 9.22 6.07
N GLU A 30 -19.07 9.28 5.69
CA GLU A 30 -20.08 8.30 6.12
C GLU A 30 -19.72 6.88 5.65
N LYS A 31 -19.26 6.72 4.41
CA LYS A 31 -18.80 5.42 3.90
C LYS A 31 -17.59 4.89 4.66
N LEU A 32 -16.60 5.73 4.96
CA LEU A 32 -15.44 5.36 5.77
C LEU A 32 -15.85 5.01 7.21
N HIS A 33 -16.79 5.76 7.79
CA HIS A 33 -17.33 5.47 9.12
C HIS A 33 -17.97 4.09 9.16
N HIS A 34 -18.73 3.72 8.14
CA HIS A 34 -19.42 2.43 8.08
C HIS A 34 -18.43 1.25 8.10
N VAL A 35 -17.26 1.37 7.47
CA VAL A 35 -16.23 0.33 7.47
C VAL A 35 -15.27 0.39 8.67
N SER A 36 -15.44 1.38 9.55
CA SER A 36 -14.56 1.63 10.69
C SER A 36 -14.89 0.86 11.96
N SER A 37 -15.97 0.08 11.97
CA SER A 37 -16.35 -0.76 13.12
C SER A 37 -15.32 -1.87 13.46
N ILE A 38 -14.16 -1.81 12.85
CA ILE A 38 -13.08 -2.77 12.90
C ILE A 38 -11.99 -2.25 13.86
N PRO A 39 -11.82 -2.86 15.06
CA PRO A 39 -11.00 -2.25 16.11
C PRO A 39 -9.49 -2.40 15.93
N GLU A 40 -9.01 -3.34 15.11
CA GLU A 40 -7.60 -3.68 15.07
C GLU A 40 -6.89 -3.25 13.77
N ARG A 41 -5.67 -2.72 13.88
CA ARG A 41 -4.84 -2.20 12.78
C ARG A 41 -5.45 -1.06 11.95
N LEU A 42 -6.45 -0.38 12.44
CA LEU A 42 -6.94 0.86 11.84
C LEU A 42 -5.83 1.90 11.62
N LEU A 43 -4.78 1.86 12.44
CA LEU A 43 -3.68 2.81 12.35
C LEU A 43 -2.99 2.80 10.99
N VAL A 44 -2.60 1.64 10.48
CA VAL A 44 -1.96 1.54 9.16
C VAL A 44 -2.95 1.91 8.05
N GLY A 45 -4.21 1.48 8.17
CA GLY A 45 -5.28 1.85 7.25
C GLY A 45 -5.51 3.36 7.23
N GLN A 46 -5.51 4.02 8.38
CA GLN A 46 -5.62 5.48 8.48
C GLN A 46 -4.44 6.19 7.82
N GLU A 47 -3.21 5.72 8.03
CA GLU A 47 -2.02 6.28 7.38
C GLU A 47 -2.10 6.13 5.85
N MET A 48 -2.56 4.99 5.35
CA MET A 48 -2.79 4.77 3.92
C MET A 48 -3.84 5.73 3.35
N VAL A 49 -4.97 5.92 4.06
CA VAL A 49 -6.01 6.87 3.65
C VAL A 49 -5.47 8.30 3.62
N GLU A 50 -4.67 8.73 4.59
CA GLU A 50 -4.06 10.06 4.60
C GLU A 50 -3.17 10.29 3.36
N ILE A 51 -2.40 9.30 2.94
CA ILE A 51 -1.60 9.36 1.72
C ILE A 51 -2.50 9.47 0.49
N LEU A 52 -3.53 8.64 0.41
CA LEU A 52 -4.43 8.57 -0.75
C LEU A 52 -5.36 9.78 -0.87
N CYS A 53 -5.75 10.41 0.22
CA CYS A 53 -6.53 11.66 0.21
C CYS A 53 -5.81 12.78 -0.56
N GLN A 54 -4.49 12.81 -0.52
CA GLN A 54 -3.69 13.82 -1.22
C GLN A 54 -3.66 13.61 -2.74
N LEU A 55 -4.04 12.41 -3.19
CA LEU A 55 -4.11 12.04 -4.60
C LEU A 55 -5.53 12.14 -5.17
N ASN A 56 -6.50 12.65 -4.40
CA ASN A 56 -7.90 12.74 -4.80
C ASN A 56 -8.49 11.41 -5.30
N MET A 57 -8.19 10.32 -4.60
CA MET A 57 -8.73 9.00 -4.91
C MET A 57 -10.22 8.91 -4.58
N ASP A 58 -10.92 8.00 -5.25
CA ASP A 58 -12.34 7.77 -5.05
C ASP A 58 -12.66 7.09 -3.70
N ASP A 59 -13.94 7.09 -3.34
CA ASP A 59 -14.45 6.54 -2.08
C ASP A 59 -14.09 5.08 -1.89
N VAL A 60 -14.23 4.28 -2.94
CA VAL A 60 -13.98 2.83 -2.91
C VAL A 60 -12.51 2.54 -2.65
N THR A 61 -11.62 3.32 -3.25
CA THR A 61 -10.17 3.20 -3.01
C THR A 61 -9.82 3.52 -1.57
N LEU A 62 -10.39 4.58 -1.01
CA LEU A 62 -10.16 4.96 0.39
C LEU A 62 -10.69 3.92 1.37
N GLN A 63 -11.88 3.38 1.12
CA GLN A 63 -12.46 2.31 1.93
C GLN A 63 -11.61 1.04 1.86
N ALA A 64 -11.20 0.62 0.66
CA ALA A 64 -10.36 -0.55 0.47
C ALA A 64 -9.00 -0.41 1.19
N ALA A 65 -8.38 0.76 1.13
CA ALA A 65 -7.14 1.04 1.85
C ALA A 65 -7.33 0.99 3.37
N LEU A 66 -8.43 1.50 3.88
CA LEU A 66 -8.74 1.49 5.31
C LEU A 66 -8.91 0.07 5.86
N VAL A 67 -9.60 -0.81 5.12
CA VAL A 67 -9.90 -2.18 5.57
C VAL A 67 -8.83 -3.19 5.20
N PHE A 68 -7.94 -2.88 4.27
CA PHE A 68 -6.92 -3.82 3.80
C PHE A 68 -6.08 -4.43 4.93
N PRO A 69 -5.53 -3.66 5.88
CA PRO A 69 -4.76 -4.25 6.99
C PRO A 69 -5.56 -5.21 7.86
N TYR A 70 -6.84 -4.95 8.05
CA TYR A 70 -7.75 -5.84 8.77
C TYR A 70 -7.97 -7.15 8.01
N CYS A 71 -8.27 -7.06 6.72
CA CYS A 71 -8.46 -8.23 5.86
C CYS A 71 -7.24 -9.15 5.88
N GLU A 72 -6.04 -8.58 5.88
CA GLU A 72 -4.79 -9.34 5.95
C GLU A 72 -4.55 -9.95 7.34
N GLN A 73 -4.82 -9.21 8.38
CA GLN A 73 -4.63 -9.68 9.76
C GLN A 73 -5.51 -10.88 10.08
N HIS A 74 -6.75 -10.86 9.62
CA HIS A 74 -7.73 -11.92 9.87
C HIS A 74 -7.78 -12.97 8.76
N ALA A 75 -6.92 -12.89 7.76
CA ALA A 75 -6.86 -13.79 6.61
C ALA A 75 -8.24 -14.01 5.97
N LEU A 76 -9.01 -12.92 5.81
CA LEU A 76 -10.36 -13.00 5.27
C LEU A 76 -10.35 -13.56 3.86
N SER A 77 -11.28 -14.47 3.57
CA SER A 77 -11.49 -14.96 2.21
C SER A 77 -12.09 -13.86 1.31
N GLU A 78 -11.97 -14.03 0.01
CA GLU A 78 -12.60 -13.11 -0.96
C GLU A 78 -14.11 -13.00 -0.73
N ASN A 79 -14.74 -14.11 -0.35
CA ASN A 79 -16.17 -14.18 -0.08
C ASN A 79 -16.55 -13.41 1.20
N ASP A 80 -15.75 -13.54 2.26
CA ASP A 80 -15.96 -12.80 3.50
C ASP A 80 -15.82 -11.29 3.27
N ILE A 81 -14.80 -10.87 2.51
CA ILE A 81 -14.59 -9.46 2.17
C ILE A 81 -15.76 -8.92 1.37
N ALA A 82 -16.26 -9.68 0.37
CA ALA A 82 -17.40 -9.27 -0.44
C ALA A 82 -18.69 -9.14 0.39
N GLN A 83 -18.90 -10.05 1.34
CA GLN A 83 -20.07 -10.01 2.22
C GLN A 83 -20.01 -8.85 3.22
N GLU A 84 -18.85 -8.57 3.78
CA GLU A 84 -18.67 -7.55 4.82
C GLU A 84 -18.53 -6.13 4.24
N PHE A 85 -17.80 -5.96 3.13
CA PHE A 85 -17.44 -4.66 2.59
C PHE A 85 -17.96 -4.40 1.17
N GLY A 86 -18.47 -5.39 0.47
CA GLY A 86 -18.95 -5.29 -0.91
C GLY A 86 -17.93 -5.76 -1.95
N GLU A 87 -18.43 -6.00 -3.15
CA GLU A 87 -17.64 -6.61 -4.24
C GLU A 87 -16.53 -5.70 -4.77
N GLU A 88 -16.77 -4.39 -4.88
CA GLU A 88 -15.76 -3.45 -5.38
C GLU A 88 -14.56 -3.36 -4.43
N ILE A 89 -14.78 -3.34 -3.12
CA ILE A 89 -13.71 -3.36 -2.11
C ILE A 89 -12.97 -4.69 -2.17
N ARG A 90 -13.69 -5.81 -2.27
CA ARG A 90 -13.08 -7.13 -2.46
C ARG A 90 -12.14 -7.14 -3.66
N ASP A 91 -12.57 -6.64 -4.81
CA ASP A 91 -11.78 -6.66 -6.05
C ASP A 91 -10.47 -5.89 -5.89
N LEU A 92 -10.50 -4.74 -5.22
CA LEU A 92 -9.30 -3.96 -4.92
C LEU A 92 -8.38 -4.67 -3.93
N VAL A 93 -8.91 -5.24 -2.85
CA VAL A 93 -8.11 -5.99 -1.86
C VAL A 93 -7.45 -7.21 -2.51
N VAL A 94 -8.19 -7.94 -3.34
CA VAL A 94 -7.67 -9.09 -4.11
C VAL A 94 -6.58 -8.66 -5.08
N GLY A 95 -6.75 -7.52 -5.76
CA GLY A 95 -5.73 -6.93 -6.63
C GLY A 95 -4.43 -6.64 -5.89
N VAL A 96 -4.50 -6.08 -4.68
CA VAL A 96 -3.33 -5.83 -3.84
C VAL A 96 -2.66 -7.14 -3.41
N ARG A 97 -3.44 -8.15 -3.00
CA ARG A 97 -2.93 -9.49 -2.65
C ARG A 97 -2.21 -10.18 -3.80
N ARG A 98 -2.72 -10.06 -5.02
CA ARG A 98 -2.07 -10.62 -6.22
C ARG A 98 -0.68 -10.05 -6.44
N MET A 99 -0.48 -8.76 -6.16
CA MET A 99 0.85 -8.13 -6.24
C MET A 99 1.84 -8.76 -5.27
N ASP A 100 1.44 -9.07 -4.04
CA ASP A 100 2.30 -9.75 -3.06
C ASP A 100 2.62 -11.19 -3.46
N ALA A 101 1.67 -11.91 -4.03
CA ALA A 101 1.87 -13.28 -4.50
C ALA A 101 2.92 -13.35 -5.61
N ILE A 102 2.90 -12.42 -6.56
CA ILE A 102 3.88 -12.34 -7.66
C ILE A 102 5.28 -12.08 -7.10
N LYS A 103 5.41 -11.15 -6.16
CA LYS A 103 6.66 -10.84 -5.49
C LYS A 103 7.26 -12.07 -4.79
N SER A 104 6.44 -12.82 -4.06
CA SER A 104 6.87 -14.02 -3.34
C SER A 104 7.36 -15.13 -4.27
N LEU A 105 6.72 -15.30 -5.43
CA LEU A 105 7.14 -16.26 -6.45
C LEU A 105 8.51 -15.90 -7.05
N HIS A 106 8.78 -14.63 -7.24
CA HIS A 106 10.05 -14.15 -7.78
C HIS A 106 11.19 -14.19 -6.76
N ALA A 107 10.94 -13.85 -5.50
CA ALA A 107 11.92 -13.95 -4.43
C ALA A 107 12.49 -15.37 -4.26
N ARG A 108 11.64 -16.39 -4.44
CA ARG A 108 12.06 -17.81 -4.41
C ARG A 108 12.97 -18.21 -5.56
N LYS A 109 12.88 -17.56 -6.73
CA LYS A 109 13.76 -17.83 -7.87
C LYS A 109 15.16 -17.22 -7.71
N ILE A 110 15.27 -16.09 -7.01
CA ILE A 110 16.53 -15.37 -6.82
C ILE A 110 17.43 -16.08 -5.81
N SER A 111 16.89 -16.74 -4.78
CA SER A 111 17.69 -17.46 -3.78
C SER A 111 18.44 -18.69 -4.30
N GLY A 112 18.27 -19.06 -5.56
CA GLY A 112 18.94 -20.21 -6.19
C GLY A 112 19.96 -19.87 -7.29
N SER A 113 20.23 -18.61 -7.61
CA SER A 113 21.09 -18.24 -8.74
C SER A 113 22.16 -17.22 -8.33
N ALA A 114 23.38 -17.44 -8.81
CA ALA A 114 24.53 -16.54 -8.58
C ALA A 114 24.26 -15.13 -9.13
N PHE A 115 24.67 -14.12 -8.37
CA PHE A 115 24.54 -12.70 -8.68
C PHE A 115 25.08 -12.35 -10.06
N ASN A 116 24.21 -11.86 -10.95
CA ASN A 116 24.58 -11.26 -12.22
C ASN A 116 23.73 -10.00 -12.45
N GLU A 117 24.32 -8.81 -12.32
CA GLU A 117 23.62 -7.50 -12.35
C GLU A 117 22.70 -7.31 -13.57
N LYS A 118 23.13 -7.75 -14.76
CA LYS A 118 22.30 -7.68 -15.97
C LYS A 118 21.08 -8.61 -15.95
N SER A 119 21.18 -9.73 -15.25
CA SER A 119 20.08 -10.65 -15.01
C SER A 119 19.06 -10.05 -14.05
N ASP A 120 19.50 -9.28 -13.05
CA ASP A 120 18.67 -8.65 -12.05
C ASP A 120 17.81 -7.51 -12.63
N GLU A 121 18.36 -6.67 -13.50
CA GLU A 121 17.58 -5.59 -14.16
C GLU A 121 16.46 -6.15 -15.05
N GLN A 122 16.77 -7.15 -15.87
CA GLN A 122 15.79 -7.82 -16.73
C GLN A 122 14.70 -8.51 -15.91
N HIS A 123 15.08 -9.05 -14.77
CA HIS A 123 14.18 -9.71 -13.85
C HIS A 123 13.22 -8.70 -13.17
N ILE A 124 13.74 -7.58 -12.70
CA ILE A 124 12.95 -6.49 -12.12
C ILE A 124 11.97 -5.92 -13.15
N ASP A 125 12.39 -5.72 -14.39
CA ASP A 125 11.50 -5.23 -15.46
C ASP A 125 10.39 -6.24 -15.80
N SER A 126 10.70 -7.54 -15.75
CA SER A 126 9.73 -8.61 -15.89
C SER A 126 8.68 -8.58 -14.76
N ILE A 127 9.12 -8.38 -13.51
CA ILE A 127 8.20 -8.22 -12.37
C ILE A 127 7.28 -7.04 -12.56
N ARG A 128 7.79 -5.88 -12.96
CA ARG A 128 6.99 -4.67 -13.20
C ARG A 128 5.91 -4.91 -14.27
N ARG A 129 6.28 -5.58 -15.37
CA ARG A 129 5.34 -5.93 -16.44
C ARG A 129 4.26 -6.89 -15.96
N MET A 130 4.64 -7.89 -15.16
CA MET A 130 3.68 -8.85 -14.59
C MET A 130 2.72 -8.16 -13.63
N LEU A 131 3.21 -7.28 -12.76
CA LEU A 131 2.36 -6.52 -11.83
C LEU A 131 1.31 -5.70 -12.57
N LEU A 132 1.70 -5.02 -13.65
CA LEU A 132 0.76 -4.25 -14.47
C LEU A 132 -0.23 -5.12 -15.25
N ALA A 133 0.20 -6.29 -15.74
CA ALA A 133 -0.63 -7.18 -16.52
C ALA A 133 -1.66 -7.97 -15.68
N MET A 134 -1.35 -8.25 -14.41
CA MET A 134 -2.21 -9.05 -13.52
C MET A 134 -3.17 -8.22 -12.67
N VAL A 135 -3.00 -6.91 -12.62
CA VAL A 135 -3.89 -6.02 -11.90
C VAL A 135 -4.91 -5.44 -12.88
N GLU A 136 -6.16 -5.85 -12.74
CA GLU A 136 -7.27 -5.38 -13.58
C GLU A 136 -7.58 -3.90 -13.31
N ASP A 137 -7.33 -3.43 -12.08
CA ASP A 137 -7.62 -2.08 -11.63
C ASP A 137 -6.36 -1.40 -11.08
N VAL A 138 -5.95 -0.30 -11.70
CA VAL A 138 -4.78 0.49 -11.30
C VAL A 138 -4.90 1.05 -9.88
N ARG A 139 -6.10 1.21 -9.35
CA ARG A 139 -6.34 1.66 -7.96
C ARG A 139 -5.72 0.69 -6.95
N ALA A 140 -5.71 -0.61 -7.23
CA ALA A 140 -5.03 -1.60 -6.40
C ALA A 140 -3.52 -1.36 -6.33
N VAL A 141 -2.90 -0.95 -7.43
CA VAL A 141 -1.47 -0.59 -7.47
C VAL A 141 -1.20 0.63 -6.59
N VAL A 142 -2.07 1.63 -6.66
CA VAL A 142 -1.96 2.86 -5.84
C VAL A 142 -2.10 2.55 -4.35
N ILE A 143 -3.04 1.69 -3.96
CA ILE A 143 -3.18 1.20 -2.58
C ILE A 143 -1.91 0.49 -2.13
N LYS A 144 -1.35 -0.38 -2.97
CA LYS A 144 -0.09 -1.08 -2.66
C LYS A 144 1.07 -0.12 -2.45
N MET A 145 1.18 0.92 -3.25
CA MET A 145 2.22 1.95 -3.07
C MET A 145 2.05 2.70 -1.74
N ALA A 146 0.83 3.06 -1.35
CA ALA A 146 0.56 3.66 -0.04
C ALA A 146 0.97 2.74 1.10
N GLU A 147 0.67 1.45 1.00
CA GLU A 147 1.09 0.43 1.96
C GLU A 147 2.63 0.32 2.04
N ARG A 148 3.34 0.36 0.91
CA ARG A 148 4.81 0.36 0.88
C ARG A 148 5.42 1.61 1.51
N ILE A 149 4.83 2.77 1.33
CA ILE A 149 5.25 4.01 2.02
C ILE A 149 5.11 3.84 3.53
N CYS A 150 3.99 3.33 4.01
CA CYS A 150 3.79 3.03 5.43
C CYS A 150 4.85 2.04 5.96
N ALA A 151 5.14 0.98 5.20
CA ALA A 151 6.18 0.02 5.54
C ALA A 151 7.56 0.68 5.67
N LEU A 152 7.98 1.50 4.69
CA LEU A 152 9.24 2.27 4.75
C LEU A 152 9.33 3.19 5.96
N GLN A 153 8.22 3.79 6.37
CA GLN A 153 8.18 4.62 7.56
C GLN A 153 8.35 3.83 8.86
N GLN A 154 7.88 2.58 8.87
CA GLN A 154 7.91 1.71 10.04
C GLN A 154 9.24 0.95 10.22
N VAL A 155 9.96 0.66 9.13
CA VAL A 155 11.20 -0.14 9.17
C VAL A 155 12.36 0.49 9.94
N LYS A 156 12.25 1.74 10.39
CA LYS A 156 13.27 2.39 11.24
C LYS A 156 13.65 1.57 12.48
N LYS A 157 12.73 0.76 12.97
CA LYS A 157 12.91 -0.10 14.17
C LYS A 157 13.29 -1.53 13.82
N ALA A 158 13.30 -1.89 12.54
CA ALA A 158 13.67 -3.21 12.07
C ALA A 158 15.20 -3.38 12.00
N ASP A 159 15.65 -4.63 11.87
CA ASP A 159 17.05 -4.93 11.58
C ASP A 159 17.49 -4.35 10.23
N GLU A 160 18.80 -4.26 10.04
CA GLU A 160 19.39 -3.65 8.84
C GLU A 160 19.00 -4.41 7.57
N GLU A 161 18.98 -5.74 7.59
CA GLU A 161 18.62 -6.56 6.45
C GLU A 161 17.19 -6.29 5.99
N THR A 162 16.24 -6.26 6.91
CA THR A 162 14.84 -5.91 6.63
C THR A 162 14.70 -4.49 6.07
N ARG A 163 15.42 -3.51 6.63
CA ARG A 163 15.39 -2.12 6.14
C ARG A 163 15.87 -2.03 4.69
N VAL A 164 17.03 -2.62 4.42
CA VAL A 164 17.63 -2.61 3.07
C VAL A 164 16.75 -3.34 2.07
N MET A 165 16.16 -4.47 2.45
CA MET A 165 15.27 -5.25 1.59
C MET A 165 14.02 -4.43 1.19
N VAL A 166 13.35 -3.81 2.15
CA VAL A 166 12.14 -3.01 1.87
C VAL A 166 12.48 -1.76 1.05
N ALA A 167 13.59 -1.09 1.37
CA ALA A 167 14.05 0.09 0.63
C ALA A 167 14.41 -0.25 -0.82
N ARG A 168 15.15 -1.33 -1.04
CA ARG A 168 15.54 -1.80 -2.39
C ARG A 168 14.31 -2.18 -3.22
N GLU A 169 13.34 -2.85 -2.63
CA GLU A 169 12.09 -3.19 -3.30
C GLU A 169 11.34 -1.92 -3.75
N CYS A 170 11.18 -0.96 -2.86
CA CYS A 170 10.49 0.30 -3.16
C CYS A 170 11.20 1.10 -4.25
N ALA A 171 12.53 1.22 -4.18
CA ALA A 171 13.32 1.94 -5.18
C ALA A 171 13.34 1.23 -6.54
N SER A 172 13.41 -0.10 -6.55
CA SER A 172 13.59 -0.87 -7.79
C SER A 172 12.29 -1.20 -8.50
N ILE A 173 11.20 -1.40 -7.78
CA ILE A 173 9.91 -1.85 -8.33
C ILE A 173 8.87 -0.73 -8.28
N TYR A 174 8.53 -0.23 -7.10
CA TYR A 174 7.37 0.62 -6.91
C TYR A 174 7.58 2.07 -7.35
N ALA A 175 8.74 2.68 -7.12
CA ALA A 175 9.00 4.04 -7.58
C ALA A 175 9.01 4.16 -9.13
N PRO A 176 9.66 3.27 -9.89
CA PRO A 176 9.55 3.25 -11.35
C PRO A 176 8.14 2.94 -11.84
N LEU A 177 7.39 2.10 -11.13
CA LEU A 177 6.00 1.81 -11.45
C LEU A 177 5.11 3.04 -11.26
N ALA A 178 5.27 3.79 -10.19
CA ALA A 178 4.60 5.05 -9.95
C ALA A 178 4.91 6.08 -11.04
N ASN A 179 6.16 6.14 -11.51
CA ASN A 179 6.56 6.97 -12.63
C ASN A 179 5.82 6.61 -13.93
N ARG A 180 5.72 5.32 -14.25
CA ARG A 180 4.97 4.83 -15.42
C ARG A 180 3.49 5.16 -15.38
N LEU A 181 2.88 5.14 -14.19
CA LEU A 181 1.48 5.48 -13.99
C LEU A 181 1.23 6.99 -13.90
N GLY A 182 2.27 7.83 -14.00
CA GLY A 182 2.16 9.27 -13.91
C GLY A 182 1.88 9.81 -12.50
N ILE A 183 2.10 9.00 -11.46
CA ILE A 183 1.86 9.37 -10.06
C ILE A 183 3.16 9.90 -9.43
N GLY A 184 3.57 11.10 -9.84
CA GLY A 184 4.84 11.69 -9.42
C GLY A 184 4.97 11.86 -7.90
N GLN A 185 3.90 12.17 -7.20
CA GLN A 185 3.91 12.33 -5.74
C GLN A 185 4.31 11.04 -5.03
N LEU A 186 3.75 9.89 -5.42
CA LEU A 186 4.12 8.59 -4.85
C LEU A 186 5.54 8.18 -5.22
N LYS A 187 5.95 8.46 -6.46
CA LYS A 187 7.34 8.22 -6.89
C LYS A 187 8.34 8.95 -5.98
N TRP A 188 8.16 10.25 -5.80
CA TRP A 188 9.05 11.05 -4.97
C TRP A 188 9.11 10.58 -3.52
N GLU A 189 7.96 10.23 -2.95
CA GLU A 189 7.89 9.76 -1.56
C GLU A 189 8.59 8.39 -1.40
N LEU A 190 8.38 7.47 -2.34
CA LEU A 190 9.03 6.17 -2.34
C LEU A 190 10.56 6.28 -2.50
N GLU A 191 11.02 7.14 -3.39
CA GLU A 191 12.46 7.38 -3.61
C GLU A 191 13.11 8.05 -2.40
N ASP A 192 12.51 9.10 -1.84
CA ASP A 192 13.06 9.81 -0.68
C ASP A 192 13.15 8.92 0.55
N LEU A 193 12.11 8.14 0.83
CA LEU A 193 12.12 7.23 1.96
C LEU A 193 13.07 6.05 1.77
N ALA A 194 13.13 5.48 0.56
CA ALA A 194 14.06 4.38 0.26
C ALA A 194 15.53 4.82 0.32
N PHE A 195 15.83 6.05 -0.10
CA PHE A 195 17.20 6.60 -0.05
C PHE A 195 17.78 6.69 1.36
N ARG A 196 16.93 6.68 2.39
CA ARG A 196 17.37 6.75 3.80
C ARG A 196 17.96 5.45 4.33
N TYR A 197 17.81 4.37 3.61
CA TYR A 197 18.26 3.03 3.97
C TYR A 197 19.05 2.36 2.84
#